data_43a33b733a395f63e5b9e59917f1eb08
#
_entry.id   43a33b733a395f63e5b9e59917f1eb08
#
_cell.length_a   1.000
_cell.length_b   1.000
_cell.length_c   1.000
_cell.angle_alpha   90.00
_cell.angle_beta   90.00
_cell.angle_gamma   90.00
#
_symmetry.space_group_name_H-M   'P 1'
#
loop_
_entity.id
_entity.type
_entity.pdbx_description
1 polymer ?
#
loop_
_entity_poly.entity_id
_entity_poly.type
_entity_poly.pdbx_seq_one_letter_code
_entity_poly.pdbx_strand_id
1 'polypeptide(L)'
;MTCSANPTRRELLALLTAAPLTAQAPPLRIGFVYNGPKNDLGYNQAHAEGKQALKNLLYVHAFDEANVPETVGVEESMRDMIHQDGAQVIFATSYGFLDPFVFRVAKESPDVQFFHCGGAYHDGSDPRNVGIYFGFIDEVEYLAGMTAGLTTRTNRIGFIAAKPIPQVLRNINSFMLGARSVNPKVTMQLVFTGDWVLPVREAEASSSLADSGADVLTGHTGSPRVIVQMAERRGIFATGYQFDQSVMAPRGFLTGAEWAWGVVYRRYAEMIHAGKSVANGTIPRRMAGTLKDEFCRLSPFGPAVTAEKRAAIARTKQRLLDGSQVIYQGPLRDNTGKTVIPVGTTLHIDDPALDQMNWLLEGIAGEIGS
;
A
#
# COMPACT_ATOMS: atom_id res chain seq x y z
N MET A 1 -29.18 67.60 -40.91
CA MET A 1 -28.24 67.95 -39.81
C MET A 1 -28.72 67.22 -38.59
N THR A 2 -28.19 66.07 -38.30
CA THR A 2 -28.53 65.28 -37.13
C THR A 2 -27.31 65.33 -36.15
N CYS A 3 -27.51 66.02 -35.02
CA CYS A 3 -26.53 66.15 -33.96
C CYS A 3 -26.40 64.81 -33.21
N SER A 4 -25.25 64.20 -33.29
CA SER A 4 -24.85 63.02 -32.46
C SER A 4 -24.45 63.54 -31.09
N ALA A 5 -25.16 63.21 -30.04
CA ALA A 5 -24.82 63.50 -28.65
C ALA A 5 -23.82 62.45 -28.16
N ASN A 6 -22.58 62.85 -27.83
CA ASN A 6 -21.61 62.00 -27.14
C ASN A 6 -22.07 61.81 -25.67
N PRO A 7 -22.05 60.58 -25.13
CA PRO A 7 -22.38 60.34 -23.73
C PRO A 7 -21.32 60.93 -22.81
N THR A 8 -21.76 61.57 -21.72
CA THR A 8 -20.93 62.24 -20.77
C THR A 8 -20.17 61.21 -19.88
N ARG A 9 -18.98 61.63 -19.41
CA ARG A 9 -18.09 60.82 -18.53
C ARG A 9 -18.77 60.24 -17.26
N ARG A 10 -19.97 60.72 -16.92
CA ARG A 10 -20.74 60.20 -15.77
C ARG A 10 -21.57 58.94 -16.08
N GLU A 11 -21.91 58.68 -17.32
CA GLU A 11 -22.68 57.52 -17.74
C GLU A 11 -21.81 56.26 -17.95
N LEU A 12 -20.48 56.40 -18.11
CA LEU A 12 -19.56 55.30 -18.23
C LEU A 12 -19.11 54.67 -16.89
N LEU A 13 -19.47 55.29 -15.75
CA LEU A 13 -19.14 54.78 -14.42
C LEU A 13 -20.22 53.89 -13.74
N ALA A 14 -21.36 53.68 -14.39
CA ALA A 14 -22.47 52.94 -13.80
C ALA A 14 -22.60 51.49 -14.26
N LEU A 15 -21.62 50.91 -14.97
CA LEU A 15 -21.66 49.53 -15.48
C LEU A 15 -20.53 48.65 -14.96
N LEU A 16 -19.84 49.03 -13.87
CA LEU A 16 -19.09 48.10 -13.05
C LEU A 16 -20.04 47.44 -12.05
N THR A 17 -20.94 46.60 -12.55
CA THR A 17 -21.59 45.59 -11.70
C THR A 17 -20.47 44.74 -11.13
N ALA A 18 -20.14 44.93 -9.86
CA ALA A 18 -19.29 44.03 -9.10
C ALA A 18 -19.94 42.63 -9.21
N ALA A 19 -19.33 41.78 -10.03
CA ALA A 19 -19.64 40.37 -9.97
C ALA A 19 -19.45 39.96 -8.52
N PRO A 20 -20.37 39.26 -7.86
CA PRO A 20 -20.17 38.80 -6.51
C PRO A 20 -18.89 37.94 -6.54
N LEU A 21 -17.88 38.34 -5.78
CA LEU A 21 -16.78 37.43 -5.43
C LEU A 21 -17.51 36.29 -4.70
N THR A 22 -17.78 35.20 -5.40
CA THR A 22 -18.20 33.97 -4.76
C THR A 22 -17.03 33.57 -3.84
N ALA A 23 -17.20 33.78 -2.55
CA ALA A 23 -16.23 33.34 -1.55
C ALA A 23 -16.03 31.84 -1.81
N GLN A 24 -14.84 31.48 -2.24
CA GLN A 24 -14.49 30.09 -2.47
C GLN A 24 -14.66 29.36 -1.13
N ALA A 25 -15.40 28.27 -1.13
CA ALA A 25 -15.56 27.47 0.09
C ALA A 25 -14.18 27.13 0.67
N PRO A 26 -14.05 27.18 1.99
CA PRO A 26 -12.74 26.84 2.61
C PRO A 26 -12.31 25.44 2.16
N PRO A 27 -10.98 25.23 1.97
CA PRO A 27 -10.48 23.96 1.49
C PRO A 27 -10.78 22.85 2.51
N LEU A 28 -11.04 21.64 2.00
CA LEU A 28 -11.12 20.42 2.81
C LEU A 28 -9.75 20.17 3.48
N ARG A 29 -9.72 20.16 4.80
CA ARG A 29 -8.49 20.01 5.60
C ARG A 29 -8.29 18.55 5.98
N ILE A 30 -7.18 17.96 5.48
CA ILE A 30 -6.89 16.53 5.62
C ILE A 30 -5.56 16.35 6.36
N GLY A 31 -5.60 15.74 7.55
CA GLY A 31 -4.44 15.36 8.35
C GLY A 31 -4.00 13.92 8.07
N PHE A 32 -2.69 13.69 8.11
CA PHE A 32 -2.09 12.36 8.01
C PHE A 32 -1.17 12.11 9.20
N VAL A 33 -1.26 10.91 9.79
CA VAL A 33 -0.39 10.52 10.90
C VAL A 33 0.40 9.28 10.49
N TYR A 34 1.75 9.39 10.55
CA TYR A 34 2.69 8.31 10.22
C TYR A 34 3.47 7.86 11.45
N ASN A 35 3.68 6.55 11.61
CA ASN A 35 4.43 6.01 12.75
C ASN A 35 5.95 6.08 12.59
N GLY A 36 6.45 6.49 11.44
CA GLY A 36 7.88 6.58 11.14
C GLY A 36 8.23 7.71 10.17
N PRO A 37 9.49 7.78 9.74
CA PRO A 37 9.98 8.85 8.87
C PRO A 37 9.41 8.72 7.45
N LYS A 38 9.08 9.86 6.83
CA LYS A 38 8.51 9.95 5.47
C LYS A 38 9.48 9.57 4.33
N ASN A 39 10.71 9.23 4.66
CA ASN A 39 11.77 8.85 3.72
C ASN A 39 12.39 7.49 4.07
N ASP A 40 11.57 6.58 4.59
CA ASP A 40 12.01 5.25 5.00
C ASP A 40 12.24 4.28 3.83
N LEU A 41 11.95 4.70 2.60
CA LEU A 41 11.91 3.83 1.41
C LEU A 41 11.00 2.59 1.63
N GLY A 42 9.90 2.80 2.35
CA GLY A 42 9.00 1.75 2.76
C GLY A 42 7.58 2.26 2.99
N TYR A 43 6.96 1.74 4.04
CA TYR A 43 5.56 1.96 4.37
C TYR A 43 5.18 3.43 4.53
N ASN A 44 5.94 4.17 5.35
CA ASN A 44 5.61 5.58 5.61
C ASN A 44 5.86 6.46 4.38
N GLN A 45 6.90 6.18 3.60
CA GLN A 45 7.13 6.91 2.36
C GLN A 45 6.03 6.66 1.33
N ALA A 46 5.53 5.43 1.20
CA ALA A 46 4.42 5.14 0.31
C ALA A 46 3.17 5.97 0.64
N HIS A 47 2.86 6.14 1.93
CA HIS A 47 1.77 7.00 2.38
C HIS A 47 2.07 8.49 2.16
N ALA A 48 3.29 8.94 2.46
CA ALA A 48 3.70 10.33 2.27
C ALA A 48 3.67 10.74 0.79
N GLU A 49 4.13 9.88 -0.11
CA GLU A 49 4.01 10.07 -1.56
C GLU A 49 2.55 10.05 -2.01
N GLY A 50 1.74 9.16 -1.44
CA GLY A 50 0.30 9.13 -1.69
C GLY A 50 -0.39 10.46 -1.37
N LYS A 51 -0.01 11.12 -0.27
CA LYS A 51 -0.50 12.46 0.09
C LYS A 51 -0.17 13.51 -0.99
N GLN A 52 0.98 13.40 -1.68
CA GLN A 52 1.34 14.36 -2.73
C GLN A 52 0.34 14.40 -3.89
N ALA A 53 -0.39 13.30 -4.14
CA ALA A 53 -1.43 13.27 -5.17
C ALA A 53 -2.58 14.26 -4.91
N LEU A 54 -2.76 14.69 -3.65
CA LEU A 54 -3.76 15.67 -3.25
C LEU A 54 -3.38 17.12 -3.58
N LYS A 55 -2.11 17.42 -3.83
CA LYS A 55 -1.62 18.79 -4.12
C LYS A 55 -2.29 19.43 -5.34
N ASN A 56 -2.75 18.62 -6.29
CA ASN A 56 -3.39 19.10 -7.51
C ASN A 56 -4.90 19.35 -7.32
N LEU A 57 -5.46 19.09 -6.14
CA LEU A 57 -6.85 19.35 -5.79
C LEU A 57 -6.93 20.71 -5.07
N LEU A 58 -7.30 21.77 -5.81
CA LEU A 58 -7.33 23.14 -5.29
C LEU A 58 -8.23 23.33 -4.08
N TYR A 59 -9.19 22.43 -3.88
CA TYR A 59 -10.11 22.41 -2.75
C TYR A 59 -9.59 21.58 -1.55
N VAL A 60 -8.34 21.10 -1.59
CA VAL A 60 -7.74 20.31 -0.49
C VAL A 60 -6.54 21.04 0.09
N HIS A 61 -6.47 21.07 1.41
CA HIS A 61 -5.29 21.42 2.18
C HIS A 61 -4.87 20.19 3.01
N ALA A 62 -3.78 19.52 2.59
CA ALA A 62 -3.28 18.32 3.24
C ALA A 62 -2.00 18.62 4.04
N PHE A 63 -1.94 18.13 5.28
CA PHE A 63 -0.81 18.25 6.19
C PHE A 63 -0.52 16.92 6.89
N ASP A 64 0.60 16.81 7.58
CA ASP A 64 1.00 15.53 8.18
C ASP A 64 1.90 15.70 9.40
N GLU A 65 1.87 14.69 10.26
CA GLU A 65 2.82 14.47 11.33
C GLU A 65 3.46 13.09 11.18
N ALA A 66 4.78 13.01 11.40
CA ALA A 66 5.57 11.81 11.22
C ALA A 66 6.30 11.44 12.52
N ASN A 67 6.74 10.17 12.61
CA ASN A 67 7.40 9.62 13.80
C ASN A 67 6.50 9.62 15.05
N VAL A 68 5.21 9.50 14.87
CA VAL A 68 4.24 9.37 15.97
C VAL A 68 4.22 7.90 16.41
N PRO A 69 4.56 7.59 17.65
CA PRO A 69 4.57 6.20 18.11
C PRO A 69 3.15 5.64 18.27
N GLU A 70 3.02 4.30 18.16
CA GLU A 70 1.76 3.57 18.39
C GLU A 70 1.41 3.52 19.89
N THR A 71 1.26 4.68 20.49
CA THR A 71 0.95 4.89 21.92
C THR A 71 -0.13 5.97 22.06
N VAL A 72 -0.47 6.33 23.30
CA VAL A 72 -1.44 7.41 23.57
C VAL A 72 -1.07 8.75 22.90
N GLY A 73 0.21 8.99 22.57
CA GLY A 73 0.64 10.20 21.86
C GLY A 73 -0.04 10.41 20.51
N VAL A 74 -0.47 9.33 19.82
CA VAL A 74 -1.20 9.49 18.57
C VAL A 74 -2.57 10.15 18.74
N GLU A 75 -3.20 10.00 19.92
CA GLU A 75 -4.46 10.69 20.22
C GLU A 75 -4.23 12.21 20.33
N GLU A 76 -3.12 12.63 20.95
CA GLU A 76 -2.75 14.04 21.05
C GLU A 76 -2.50 14.63 19.66
N SER A 77 -1.71 13.96 18.84
CA SER A 77 -1.49 14.37 17.43
C SER A 77 -2.81 14.55 16.67
N MET A 78 -3.74 13.61 16.78
CA MET A 78 -5.03 13.71 16.08
C MET A 78 -5.89 14.85 16.66
N ARG A 79 -5.91 15.05 17.98
CA ARG A 79 -6.65 16.18 18.60
C ARG A 79 -6.07 17.53 18.20
N ASP A 80 -4.75 17.65 18.13
CA ASP A 80 -4.09 18.87 17.67
C ASP A 80 -4.43 19.16 16.21
N MET A 81 -4.39 18.17 15.33
CA MET A 81 -4.83 18.32 13.95
C MET A 81 -6.29 18.79 13.83
N ILE A 82 -7.18 18.33 14.72
CA ILE A 82 -8.59 18.74 14.73
C ILE A 82 -8.74 20.17 15.26
N HIS A 83 -8.18 20.48 16.44
CA HIS A 83 -8.46 21.71 17.16
C HIS A 83 -7.59 22.89 16.70
N GLN A 84 -6.34 22.64 16.33
CA GLN A 84 -5.41 23.69 15.92
C GLN A 84 -5.39 23.86 14.40
N ASP A 85 -5.37 22.74 13.65
CA ASP A 85 -5.29 22.77 12.19
C ASP A 85 -6.67 22.67 11.52
N GLY A 86 -7.74 22.40 12.25
CA GLY A 86 -9.11 22.30 11.74
C GLY A 86 -9.32 21.12 10.80
N ALA A 87 -8.68 19.98 11.05
CA ALA A 87 -8.86 18.77 10.26
C ALA A 87 -10.31 18.30 10.23
N GLN A 88 -10.83 18.07 9.04
CA GLN A 88 -12.14 17.48 8.78
C GLN A 88 -12.02 15.99 8.44
N VAL A 89 -10.82 15.58 8.04
CA VAL A 89 -10.48 14.21 7.69
C VAL A 89 -9.12 13.87 8.28
N ILE A 90 -8.98 12.69 8.88
CA ILE A 90 -7.70 12.16 9.35
C ILE A 90 -7.44 10.78 8.76
N PHE A 91 -6.28 10.60 8.15
CA PHE A 91 -5.74 9.32 7.77
C PHE A 91 -4.71 8.86 8.81
N ALA A 92 -5.09 7.89 9.63
CA ALA A 92 -4.22 7.23 10.57
C ALA A 92 -3.64 5.97 9.91
N THR A 93 -2.37 6.02 9.49
CA THR A 93 -1.86 5.03 8.54
C THR A 93 -1.35 3.76 9.18
N SER A 94 -0.87 3.79 10.42
CA SER A 94 -0.28 2.61 11.04
C SER A 94 -1.30 1.70 11.68
N TYR A 95 -1.07 0.38 11.57
CA TYR A 95 -1.97 -0.66 12.06
C TYR A 95 -2.31 -0.50 13.57
N GLY A 96 -1.32 -0.17 14.40
CA GLY A 96 -1.50 -0.01 15.85
C GLY A 96 -2.21 1.29 16.26
N PHE A 97 -2.58 2.17 15.33
CA PHE A 97 -3.31 3.40 15.65
C PHE A 97 -4.81 3.18 15.85
N LEU A 98 -5.41 2.11 15.28
CA LEU A 98 -6.87 1.96 15.21
C LEU A 98 -7.51 1.85 16.58
N ASP A 99 -7.21 0.78 17.28
CA ASP A 99 -7.79 0.45 18.59
C ASP A 99 -6.68 0.45 19.64
N PRO A 100 -6.84 1.26 20.70
CA PRO A 100 -8.02 2.06 21.05
C PRO A 100 -8.03 3.50 20.52
N PHE A 101 -6.94 3.99 19.90
CA PHE A 101 -6.63 5.42 19.78
C PHE A 101 -7.55 6.15 18.78
N VAL A 102 -7.62 5.70 17.52
CA VAL A 102 -8.54 6.29 16.53
C VAL A 102 -9.97 6.20 17.00
N PHE A 103 -10.38 5.08 17.58
CA PHE A 103 -11.75 4.90 18.06
C PHE A 103 -12.12 5.86 19.21
N ARG A 104 -11.17 6.20 20.09
CA ARG A 104 -11.41 7.18 21.15
C ARG A 104 -11.61 8.58 20.58
N VAL A 105 -10.65 9.05 19.76
CA VAL A 105 -10.73 10.39 19.17
C VAL A 105 -11.93 10.54 18.23
N ALA A 106 -12.27 9.50 17.49
CA ALA A 106 -13.45 9.48 16.62
C ALA A 106 -14.77 9.63 17.39
N LYS A 107 -14.88 9.04 18.58
CA LYS A 107 -16.05 9.22 19.48
C LYS A 107 -16.15 10.65 20.01
N GLU A 108 -15.02 11.30 20.29
CA GLU A 108 -14.93 12.67 20.77
C GLU A 108 -15.25 13.70 19.66
N SER A 109 -15.00 13.33 18.39
CA SER A 109 -15.08 14.22 17.23
C SER A 109 -15.98 13.63 16.12
N PRO A 110 -17.31 13.55 16.34
CA PRO A 110 -18.24 12.87 15.44
C PRO A 110 -18.36 13.52 14.06
N ASP A 111 -18.01 14.79 13.92
CA ASP A 111 -18.04 15.53 12.65
C ASP A 111 -16.78 15.37 11.80
N VAL A 112 -15.72 14.77 12.36
CA VAL A 112 -14.46 14.46 11.66
C VAL A 112 -14.53 13.04 11.12
N GLN A 113 -14.08 12.81 9.89
CA GLN A 113 -14.01 11.50 9.29
C GLN A 113 -12.60 10.92 9.47
N PHE A 114 -12.52 9.69 9.96
CA PHE A 114 -11.26 8.98 10.16
C PHE A 114 -11.15 7.82 9.19
N PHE A 115 -9.99 7.67 8.56
CA PHE A 115 -9.69 6.54 7.68
C PHE A 115 -8.41 5.85 8.14
N HIS A 116 -8.50 4.54 8.34
CA HIS A 116 -7.39 3.74 8.85
C HIS A 116 -6.96 2.69 7.82
N CYS A 117 -5.64 2.46 7.72
CA CYS A 117 -5.07 1.49 6.79
C CYS A 117 -5.00 0.10 7.43
N GLY A 118 -5.70 -0.88 6.85
CA GLY A 118 -5.52 -2.31 7.15
C GLY A 118 -6.15 -2.82 8.44
N GLY A 119 -6.90 -2.00 9.19
CA GLY A 119 -7.56 -2.44 10.41
C GLY A 119 -8.85 -3.24 10.18
N ALA A 120 -9.38 -3.80 11.25
CA ALA A 120 -10.71 -4.40 11.28
C ALA A 120 -11.73 -3.42 11.83
N TYR A 121 -12.95 -3.44 11.30
CA TYR A 121 -14.09 -2.66 11.76
C TYR A 121 -15.26 -3.58 12.08
N HIS A 122 -15.91 -3.34 13.22
CA HIS A 122 -17.03 -4.13 13.71
C HIS A 122 -18.30 -3.28 13.76
N ASP A 123 -19.28 -3.62 12.91
CA ASP A 123 -20.55 -2.91 12.87
C ASP A 123 -21.27 -2.99 14.22
N GLY A 124 -21.79 -1.85 14.66
CA GLY A 124 -22.55 -1.72 15.91
C GLY A 124 -21.72 -1.40 17.15
N SER A 125 -20.41 -1.66 17.17
CA SER A 125 -19.51 -1.32 18.29
C SER A 125 -18.60 -0.14 18.01
N ASP A 126 -18.13 -0.02 16.78
CA ASP A 126 -17.12 0.95 16.39
C ASP A 126 -17.73 2.29 15.95
N PRO A 127 -17.00 3.42 16.07
CA PRO A 127 -17.51 4.74 15.74
C PRO A 127 -17.94 4.86 14.27
N ARG A 128 -19.10 5.47 14.02
CA ARG A 128 -19.68 5.58 12.68
C ARG A 128 -18.88 6.43 11.71
N ASN A 129 -18.05 7.33 12.19
CA ASN A 129 -17.18 8.22 11.41
C ASN A 129 -15.81 7.63 11.10
N VAL A 130 -15.60 6.31 11.34
CA VAL A 130 -14.38 5.58 11.00
C VAL A 130 -14.62 4.69 9.79
N GLY A 131 -13.74 4.77 8.81
CA GLY A 131 -13.64 3.89 7.65
C GLY A 131 -12.29 3.20 7.59
N ILE A 132 -12.23 2.03 6.96
CA ILE A 132 -11.01 1.25 6.76
C ILE A 132 -10.71 1.21 5.27
N TYR A 133 -9.45 1.41 4.88
CA TYR A 133 -9.00 1.16 3.52
C TYR A 133 -7.82 0.19 3.51
N PHE A 134 -7.75 -0.61 2.46
CA PHE A 134 -6.61 -1.49 2.24
C PHE A 134 -6.49 -1.88 0.76
N GLY A 135 -5.34 -2.46 0.38
CA GLY A 135 -5.09 -3.00 -0.95
C GLY A 135 -4.79 -4.49 -0.90
N PHE A 136 -5.20 -5.21 -1.94
CA PHE A 136 -4.79 -6.59 -2.17
C PHE A 136 -3.58 -6.55 -3.11
N ILE A 137 -2.36 -6.67 -2.55
CA ILE A 137 -1.10 -6.56 -3.29
C ILE A 137 -0.59 -7.90 -3.80
N ASP A 138 -1.28 -8.97 -3.50
CA ASP A 138 -0.94 -10.35 -3.84
C ASP A 138 -0.62 -10.53 -5.34
N GLU A 139 -1.40 -9.90 -6.23
CA GLU A 139 -1.18 -9.98 -7.68
C GLU A 139 0.14 -9.33 -8.09
N VAL A 140 0.52 -8.24 -7.42
CA VAL A 140 1.80 -7.57 -7.67
C VAL A 140 2.97 -8.38 -7.11
N GLU A 141 2.79 -8.99 -5.93
CA GLU A 141 3.76 -9.93 -5.36
C GLU A 141 3.94 -11.17 -6.26
N TYR A 142 2.87 -11.69 -6.84
CA TYR A 142 2.95 -12.76 -7.83
C TYR A 142 3.81 -12.35 -9.04
N LEU A 143 3.62 -11.15 -9.58
CA LEU A 143 4.40 -10.63 -10.69
C LEU A 143 5.88 -10.37 -10.32
N ALA A 144 6.12 -9.90 -9.09
CA ALA A 144 7.48 -9.76 -8.55
C ALA A 144 8.15 -11.12 -8.39
N GLY A 145 7.42 -12.12 -7.88
CA GLY A 145 7.86 -13.52 -7.81
C GLY A 145 8.17 -14.11 -9.19
N MET A 146 7.34 -13.87 -10.21
CA MET A 146 7.66 -14.26 -11.59
C MET A 146 8.98 -13.64 -12.05
N THR A 147 9.21 -12.37 -11.74
CA THR A 147 10.45 -11.69 -12.12
C THR A 147 11.66 -12.34 -11.47
N ALA A 148 11.54 -12.70 -10.18
CA ALA A 148 12.57 -13.45 -9.45
C ALA A 148 12.79 -14.85 -10.07
N GLY A 149 11.73 -15.59 -10.33
CA GLY A 149 11.80 -16.94 -10.92
C GLY A 149 12.43 -16.97 -12.31
N LEU A 150 12.17 -15.96 -13.15
CA LEU A 150 12.80 -15.77 -14.46
C LEU A 150 14.28 -15.35 -14.37
N THR A 151 14.75 -14.87 -13.22
CA THR A 151 16.07 -14.24 -13.11
C THR A 151 17.04 -15.02 -12.21
N THR A 152 16.55 -15.76 -11.23
CA THR A 152 17.39 -16.59 -10.37
C THR A 152 18.24 -17.57 -11.18
N ARG A 153 19.48 -17.78 -10.75
CA ARG A 153 20.45 -18.71 -11.32
C ARG A 153 20.61 -19.98 -10.48
N THR A 154 20.37 -19.84 -9.15
CA THR A 154 20.48 -20.93 -8.18
C THR A 154 19.17 -21.65 -7.91
N ASN A 155 18.03 -21.08 -8.37
CA ASN A 155 16.67 -21.47 -8.01
C ASN A 155 16.37 -21.35 -6.51
N ARG A 156 17.15 -20.54 -5.77
CA ARG A 156 16.99 -20.31 -4.34
C ARG A 156 16.67 -18.85 -4.07
N ILE A 157 15.54 -18.62 -3.42
CA ILE A 157 15.06 -17.29 -3.03
C ILE A 157 15.09 -17.21 -1.51
N GLY A 158 15.56 -16.08 -0.98
CA GLY A 158 15.45 -15.75 0.42
C GLY A 158 14.32 -14.74 0.65
N PHE A 159 13.40 -15.05 1.55
CA PHE A 159 12.32 -14.15 1.96
C PHE A 159 12.47 -13.78 3.44
N ILE A 160 12.50 -12.49 3.75
CA ILE A 160 12.55 -11.98 5.12
C ILE A 160 11.22 -11.30 5.43
N ALA A 161 10.51 -11.75 6.45
CA ALA A 161 9.20 -11.24 6.82
C ALA A 161 9.15 -10.78 8.27
N ALA A 162 8.25 -9.83 8.58
CA ALA A 162 8.12 -9.31 9.93
C ALA A 162 7.41 -10.32 10.86
N LYS A 163 6.13 -10.57 10.62
CA LYS A 163 5.26 -11.36 11.50
C LYS A 163 4.43 -12.36 10.68
N PRO A 164 4.12 -13.55 11.20
CA PRO A 164 3.35 -14.56 10.49
C PRO A 164 1.83 -14.29 10.58
N ILE A 165 1.39 -13.14 10.11
CA ILE A 165 -0.05 -12.80 10.02
C ILE A 165 -0.58 -13.09 8.61
N PRO A 166 -1.90 -13.31 8.43
CA PRO A 166 -2.49 -13.71 7.15
C PRO A 166 -2.03 -12.86 5.97
N GLN A 167 -2.02 -11.54 6.10
CA GLN A 167 -1.57 -10.62 5.04
C GLN A 167 -0.12 -10.88 4.60
N VAL A 168 0.78 -11.14 5.54
CA VAL A 168 2.19 -11.43 5.26
C VAL A 168 2.32 -12.78 4.58
N LEU A 169 1.57 -13.78 5.06
CA LEU A 169 1.55 -15.13 4.46
C LEU A 169 1.00 -15.11 3.03
N ARG A 170 -0.03 -14.30 2.75
CA ARG A 170 -0.55 -14.07 1.40
C ARG A 170 0.56 -13.57 0.47
N ASN A 171 1.32 -12.57 0.86
CA ASN A 171 2.40 -12.02 0.05
C ASN A 171 3.51 -13.05 -0.22
N ILE A 172 3.93 -13.79 0.82
CA ILE A 172 4.93 -14.85 0.70
C ILE A 172 4.46 -15.93 -0.29
N ASN A 173 3.24 -16.41 -0.11
CA ASN A 173 2.66 -17.47 -0.95
C ASN A 173 2.43 -16.99 -2.39
N SER A 174 1.93 -15.78 -2.60
CA SER A 174 1.75 -15.19 -3.92
C SER A 174 3.06 -15.03 -4.67
N PHE A 175 4.08 -14.54 -3.98
CA PHE A 175 5.43 -14.43 -4.55
C PHE A 175 5.96 -15.80 -4.98
N MET A 176 5.82 -16.81 -4.13
CA MET A 176 6.27 -18.17 -4.44
C MET A 176 5.48 -18.79 -5.59
N LEU A 177 4.14 -18.60 -5.63
CA LEU A 177 3.30 -19.02 -6.74
C LEU A 177 3.76 -18.38 -8.06
N GLY A 178 4.04 -17.08 -8.04
CA GLY A 178 4.60 -16.36 -9.19
C GLY A 178 5.94 -16.91 -9.65
N ALA A 179 6.88 -17.13 -8.74
CA ALA A 179 8.20 -17.67 -9.06
C ALA A 179 8.11 -19.07 -9.68
N ARG A 180 7.28 -19.95 -9.10
CA ARG A 180 7.11 -21.32 -9.58
C ARG A 180 6.29 -21.43 -10.87
N SER A 181 5.45 -20.45 -11.17
CA SER A 181 4.69 -20.44 -12.43
C SER A 181 5.58 -20.38 -13.68
N VAL A 182 6.80 -19.85 -13.54
CA VAL A 182 7.78 -19.71 -14.61
C VAL A 182 9.03 -20.57 -14.40
N ASN A 183 9.29 -21.00 -13.18
CA ASN A 183 10.42 -21.85 -12.83
C ASN A 183 10.03 -22.83 -11.70
N PRO A 184 9.51 -24.01 -12.02
CA PRO A 184 9.05 -24.99 -11.03
C PRO A 184 10.14 -25.51 -10.07
N LYS A 185 11.42 -25.27 -10.37
CA LYS A 185 12.55 -25.69 -9.52
C LYS A 185 12.83 -24.73 -8.37
N VAL A 186 12.18 -23.57 -8.36
CA VAL A 186 12.39 -22.56 -7.29
C VAL A 186 12.00 -23.12 -5.93
N THR A 187 12.88 -22.91 -4.98
CA THR A 187 12.66 -23.09 -3.55
C THR A 187 12.86 -21.75 -2.83
N MET A 188 12.21 -21.59 -1.69
CA MET A 188 12.31 -20.38 -0.89
C MET A 188 12.70 -20.74 0.54
N GLN A 189 13.66 -20.01 1.11
CA GLN A 189 13.92 -20.00 2.54
C GLN A 189 13.32 -18.76 3.16
N LEU A 190 12.53 -18.93 4.21
CA LEU A 190 11.80 -17.87 4.90
C LEU A 190 12.35 -17.67 6.30
N VAL A 191 12.56 -16.39 6.67
CA VAL A 191 12.95 -15.99 8.03
C VAL A 191 11.98 -14.92 8.53
N PHE A 192 11.35 -15.15 9.67
CA PHE A 192 10.59 -14.14 10.39
C PHE A 192 11.49 -13.37 11.37
N THR A 193 11.49 -12.04 11.30
CA THR A 193 12.27 -11.17 12.21
C THR A 193 11.58 -10.94 13.55
N GLY A 194 10.24 -11.04 13.57
CA GLY A 194 9.42 -10.88 14.77
C GLY A 194 8.77 -9.49 14.91
N ASP A 195 9.28 -8.45 14.21
CA ASP A 195 8.66 -7.14 14.17
C ASP A 195 8.89 -6.41 12.84
N TRP A 196 8.15 -5.30 12.65
CA TRP A 196 8.11 -4.56 11.39
C TRP A 196 9.43 -3.86 11.03
N VAL A 197 10.19 -3.41 12.01
CA VAL A 197 11.42 -2.65 11.80
C VAL A 197 12.53 -3.18 12.72
N LEU A 198 13.31 -4.12 12.23
CA LEU A 198 14.45 -4.73 12.93
C LEU A 198 15.68 -4.80 12.01
N PRO A 199 16.31 -3.66 11.67
CA PRO A 199 17.32 -3.58 10.62
C PRO A 199 18.54 -4.48 10.86
N VAL A 200 18.92 -4.73 12.10
CA VAL A 200 20.02 -5.65 12.44
C VAL A 200 19.63 -7.10 12.10
N ARG A 201 18.45 -7.55 12.53
CA ARG A 201 17.95 -8.90 12.21
C ARG A 201 17.70 -9.09 10.72
N GLU A 202 17.21 -8.05 10.04
CA GLU A 202 17.03 -8.06 8.57
C GLU A 202 18.38 -8.24 7.85
N ALA A 203 19.44 -7.56 8.31
CA ALA A 203 20.79 -7.70 7.74
C ALA A 203 21.39 -9.09 8.02
N GLU A 204 21.24 -9.61 9.23
CA GLU A 204 21.69 -10.96 9.63
C GLU A 204 20.96 -12.04 8.80
N ALA A 205 19.64 -11.96 8.71
CA ALA A 205 18.83 -12.87 7.91
C ALA A 205 19.23 -12.81 6.42
N SER A 206 19.41 -11.61 5.87
CA SER A 206 19.85 -11.40 4.48
C SER A 206 21.21 -12.07 4.22
N SER A 207 22.17 -11.91 5.14
CA SER A 207 23.49 -12.54 5.02
C SER A 207 23.39 -14.06 5.08
N SER A 208 22.67 -14.60 6.05
CA SER A 208 22.48 -16.05 6.23
C SER A 208 21.82 -16.70 5.00
N LEU A 209 20.79 -16.07 4.46
CA LEU A 209 20.09 -16.55 3.26
C LEU A 209 21.01 -16.52 2.02
N ALA A 210 21.79 -15.45 1.84
CA ALA A 210 22.76 -15.37 0.76
C ALA A 210 23.88 -16.42 0.91
N ASP A 211 24.38 -16.65 2.14
CA ASP A 211 25.41 -17.68 2.44
C ASP A 211 24.87 -19.10 2.20
N SER A 212 23.56 -19.32 2.36
CA SER A 212 22.90 -20.60 2.04
C SER A 212 22.61 -20.77 0.54
N GLY A 213 23.03 -19.82 -0.30
CA GLY A 213 22.96 -19.89 -1.76
C GLY A 213 21.73 -19.25 -2.39
N ALA A 214 20.96 -18.45 -1.65
CA ALA A 214 19.94 -17.61 -2.26
C ALA A 214 20.60 -16.53 -3.11
N ASP A 215 20.15 -16.38 -4.37
CA ASP A 215 20.63 -15.35 -5.28
C ASP A 215 19.58 -14.29 -5.61
N VAL A 216 18.41 -14.38 -4.99
CA VAL A 216 17.38 -13.33 -4.96
C VAL A 216 16.94 -13.17 -3.51
N LEU A 217 16.95 -11.94 -2.99
CA LEU A 217 16.37 -11.59 -1.70
C LEU A 217 15.13 -10.72 -1.89
N THR A 218 14.14 -10.93 -1.05
CA THR A 218 12.92 -10.14 -0.96
C THR A 218 12.42 -10.07 0.48
N GLY A 219 11.42 -9.25 0.76
CA GLY A 219 10.86 -9.24 2.10
C GLY A 219 9.60 -8.43 2.27
N HIS A 220 8.88 -8.76 3.36
CA HIS A 220 7.71 -8.03 3.83
C HIS A 220 7.99 -7.53 5.26
N THR A 221 8.66 -6.39 5.34
CA THR A 221 8.93 -5.61 6.56
C THR A 221 8.39 -4.20 6.40
N GLY A 222 8.50 -3.36 7.41
CA GLY A 222 8.08 -1.95 7.32
C GLY A 222 8.86 -1.18 6.26
N SER A 223 10.17 -1.47 6.11
CA SER A 223 11.01 -0.98 5.02
C SER A 223 12.07 -1.99 4.65
N PRO A 224 11.92 -2.77 3.59
CA PRO A 224 12.90 -3.77 3.17
C PRO A 224 14.18 -3.18 2.56
N ARG A 225 14.45 -1.89 2.75
CA ARG A 225 15.67 -1.23 2.23
C ARG A 225 16.96 -1.92 2.65
N VAL A 226 17.01 -2.46 3.88
CA VAL A 226 18.18 -3.19 4.39
C VAL A 226 18.39 -4.47 3.59
N ILE A 227 17.32 -5.21 3.33
CA ILE A 227 17.33 -6.45 2.54
C ILE A 227 17.84 -6.17 1.12
N VAL A 228 17.30 -5.14 0.48
CA VAL A 228 17.69 -4.73 -0.88
C VAL A 228 19.15 -4.27 -0.94
N GLN A 229 19.61 -3.48 0.04
CA GLN A 229 21.02 -3.07 0.13
C GLN A 229 21.97 -4.26 0.36
N MET A 230 21.57 -5.21 1.19
CA MET A 230 22.39 -6.42 1.44
C MET A 230 22.53 -7.27 0.17
N ALA A 231 21.45 -7.43 -0.60
CA ALA A 231 21.51 -8.10 -1.91
C ALA A 231 22.49 -7.43 -2.86
N GLU A 232 22.43 -6.09 -2.98
CA GLU A 232 23.36 -5.30 -3.82
C GLU A 232 24.82 -5.47 -3.39
N ARG A 233 25.10 -5.42 -2.07
CA ARG A 233 26.44 -5.62 -1.52
C ARG A 233 26.99 -7.00 -1.79
N ARG A 234 26.12 -8.02 -1.80
CA ARG A 234 26.46 -9.42 -2.06
C ARG A 234 26.55 -9.73 -3.57
N GLY A 235 26.20 -8.78 -4.44
CA GLY A 235 26.19 -8.99 -5.90
C GLY A 235 25.11 -9.96 -6.37
N ILE A 236 24.02 -10.08 -5.61
CA ILE A 236 22.83 -10.88 -5.93
C ILE A 236 21.63 -9.98 -6.19
N PHE A 237 20.51 -10.56 -6.60
CA PHE A 237 19.32 -9.83 -6.98
C PHE A 237 18.41 -9.50 -5.77
N ALA A 238 17.57 -8.48 -5.94
CA ALA A 238 16.53 -8.14 -4.98
C ALA A 238 15.21 -7.76 -5.65
N THR A 239 14.11 -8.03 -4.96
CA THR A 239 12.82 -7.37 -5.20
C THR A 239 12.45 -6.49 -4.01
N GLY A 240 11.79 -5.36 -4.29
CA GLY A 240 11.33 -4.42 -3.28
C GLY A 240 9.89 -4.66 -2.84
N TYR A 241 9.51 -4.00 -1.75
CA TYR A 241 8.13 -4.00 -1.23
C TYR A 241 7.77 -2.66 -0.60
N GLN A 242 6.53 -2.26 -0.63
CA GLN A 242 5.95 -1.01 -0.13
C GLN A 242 6.18 0.18 -1.06
N PHE A 243 7.42 0.43 -1.45
CA PHE A 243 7.89 1.58 -2.23
C PHE A 243 9.02 1.18 -3.18
N ASP A 244 9.34 2.03 -4.17
CA ASP A 244 10.47 1.78 -5.09
C ASP A 244 11.81 1.91 -4.36
N GLN A 245 12.54 0.81 -4.26
CA GLN A 245 13.86 0.73 -3.67
C GLN A 245 14.99 0.55 -4.71
N SER A 246 14.72 0.78 -5.99
CA SER A 246 15.69 0.60 -7.08
C SER A 246 16.99 1.39 -6.86
N VAL A 247 16.91 2.55 -6.22
CA VAL A 247 18.08 3.38 -5.87
C VAL A 247 19.04 2.69 -4.89
N MET A 248 18.56 1.68 -4.13
CA MET A 248 19.35 0.94 -3.15
C MET A 248 20.11 -0.24 -3.75
N ALA A 249 19.70 -0.71 -4.93
CA ALA A 249 20.33 -1.82 -5.62
C ALA A 249 20.37 -1.58 -7.14
N PRO A 250 21.12 -0.56 -7.62
CA PRO A 250 21.10 -0.15 -9.00
C PRO A 250 21.53 -1.22 -10.00
N ARG A 251 22.28 -2.25 -9.55
CA ARG A 251 22.73 -3.38 -10.38
C ARG A 251 21.85 -4.62 -10.21
N GLY A 252 21.39 -4.88 -8.98
CA GLY A 252 20.71 -6.11 -8.58
C GLY A 252 19.20 -5.98 -8.43
N PHE A 253 18.62 -4.79 -8.48
CA PHE A 253 17.18 -4.60 -8.35
C PHE A 253 16.46 -5.22 -9.56
N LEU A 254 15.40 -5.98 -9.30
CA LEU A 254 14.59 -6.59 -10.34
C LEU A 254 13.30 -5.79 -10.60
N THR A 255 12.50 -5.61 -9.58
CA THR A 255 11.26 -4.85 -9.49
C THR A 255 10.79 -4.86 -8.03
N GLY A 256 9.60 -4.40 -7.74
CA GLY A 256 9.00 -4.48 -6.40
C GLY A 256 7.50 -4.36 -6.45
N ALA A 257 6.84 -4.67 -5.34
CA ALA A 257 5.42 -4.44 -5.14
C ALA A 257 5.21 -3.12 -4.37
N GLU A 258 4.55 -2.14 -4.99
CA GLU A 258 4.33 -0.82 -4.43
C GLU A 258 2.85 -0.56 -4.13
N TRP A 259 2.62 0.19 -3.07
CA TRP A 259 1.33 0.80 -2.80
C TRP A 259 1.14 2.09 -3.60
N ALA A 260 -0.04 2.29 -4.16
CA ALA A 260 -0.43 3.50 -4.87
C ALA A 260 -1.48 4.30 -4.08
N TRP A 261 -1.17 4.61 -2.81
CA TRP A 261 -2.10 5.27 -1.88
C TRP A 261 -2.67 6.59 -2.38
N GLY A 262 -2.00 7.25 -3.31
CA GLY A 262 -2.51 8.47 -3.93
C GLY A 262 -3.85 8.31 -4.64
N VAL A 263 -4.12 7.14 -5.21
CA VAL A 263 -5.43 6.80 -5.82
C VAL A 263 -6.50 6.74 -4.74
N VAL A 264 -6.21 6.10 -3.63
CA VAL A 264 -7.12 5.95 -2.48
C VAL A 264 -7.46 7.31 -1.87
N TYR A 265 -6.45 8.10 -1.57
CA TYR A 265 -6.63 9.42 -0.95
C TYR A 265 -7.41 10.39 -1.83
N ARG A 266 -7.12 10.37 -3.14
CA ARG A 266 -7.88 11.16 -4.11
C ARG A 266 -9.35 10.74 -4.14
N ARG A 267 -9.64 9.44 -4.19
CA ARG A 267 -11.03 8.92 -4.17
C ARG A 267 -11.79 9.39 -2.93
N TYR A 268 -11.17 9.32 -1.74
CA TYR A 268 -11.79 9.84 -0.52
C TYR A 268 -12.01 11.34 -0.57
N ALA A 269 -11.00 12.13 -0.98
CA ALA A 269 -11.11 13.57 -1.09
C ALA A 269 -12.23 14.00 -2.04
N GLU A 270 -12.35 13.35 -3.20
CA GLU A 270 -13.40 13.59 -4.20
C GLU A 270 -14.80 13.23 -3.65
N MET A 271 -14.95 12.09 -2.99
CA MET A 271 -16.21 11.69 -2.38
C MET A 271 -16.66 12.67 -1.28
N ILE A 272 -15.72 13.07 -0.41
CA ILE A 272 -16.01 14.00 0.69
C ILE A 272 -16.33 15.39 0.15
N HIS A 273 -15.60 15.87 -0.85
CA HIS A 273 -15.89 17.14 -1.52
C HIS A 273 -17.29 17.15 -2.18
N ALA A 274 -17.75 15.98 -2.65
CA ALA A 274 -19.11 15.78 -3.16
C ALA A 274 -20.18 15.62 -2.05
N GLY A 275 -19.85 15.90 -0.78
CA GLY A 275 -20.77 15.82 0.35
C GLY A 275 -21.03 14.42 0.91
N LYS A 276 -20.24 13.41 0.50
CA LYS A 276 -20.36 12.06 1.03
C LYS A 276 -19.62 11.90 2.36
N SER A 277 -20.06 10.94 3.17
CA SER A 277 -19.51 10.67 4.49
C SER A 277 -19.58 9.17 4.82
N VAL A 278 -18.56 8.69 5.53
CA VAL A 278 -18.59 7.33 6.08
C VAL A 278 -19.65 7.23 7.20
N ALA A 279 -19.88 8.30 7.96
CA ALA A 279 -20.83 8.31 9.07
C ALA A 279 -22.29 8.11 8.62
N ASN A 280 -22.67 8.61 7.44
CA ASN A 280 -24.00 8.44 6.87
C ASN A 280 -24.11 7.26 5.88
N GLY A 281 -23.04 6.48 5.69
CA GLY A 281 -23.01 5.31 4.83
C GLY A 281 -22.89 5.61 3.33
N THR A 282 -22.69 6.86 2.92
CA THR A 282 -22.50 7.21 1.49
C THR A 282 -21.05 7.01 1.01
N ILE A 283 -20.11 6.86 1.95
CA ILE A 283 -18.80 6.29 1.73
C ILE A 283 -18.78 4.88 2.35
N PRO A 284 -18.35 3.83 1.61
CA PRO A 284 -18.26 2.49 2.17
C PRO A 284 -17.32 2.46 3.38
N ARG A 285 -17.70 1.70 4.42
CA ARG A 285 -16.83 1.54 5.59
C ARG A 285 -15.51 0.86 5.30
N ARG A 286 -15.53 -0.08 4.37
CA ARG A 286 -14.31 -0.74 3.87
C ARG A 286 -14.15 -0.38 2.40
N MET A 287 -13.06 0.27 2.07
CA MET A 287 -12.61 0.47 0.70
C MET A 287 -11.41 -0.43 0.46
N ALA A 288 -11.58 -1.46 -0.34
CA ALA A 288 -10.49 -2.35 -0.74
C ALA A 288 -10.31 -2.29 -2.26
N GLY A 289 -9.09 -2.48 -2.73
CA GLY A 289 -8.78 -2.47 -4.14
C GLY A 289 -7.59 -3.34 -4.49
N THR A 290 -7.52 -3.73 -5.76
CA THR A 290 -6.56 -4.66 -6.34
C THR A 290 -5.60 -3.93 -7.29
N LEU A 291 -4.79 -4.69 -8.03
CA LEU A 291 -4.02 -4.19 -9.17
C LEU A 291 -4.92 -3.52 -10.23
N LYS A 292 -6.12 -4.06 -10.46
CA LYS A 292 -7.11 -3.50 -11.38
C LYS A 292 -7.66 -2.17 -10.93
N ASP A 293 -7.82 -1.98 -9.62
CA ASP A 293 -8.27 -0.72 -9.00
C ASP A 293 -7.16 0.31 -8.87
N GLU A 294 -5.94 -0.04 -9.29
CA GLU A 294 -4.72 0.78 -9.19
C GLU A 294 -4.30 1.10 -7.75
N PHE A 295 -4.69 0.25 -6.76
CA PHE A 295 -4.25 0.42 -5.35
C PHE A 295 -2.81 -0.01 -5.13
N CYS A 296 -2.28 -0.81 -6.05
CA CYS A 296 -0.90 -1.31 -6.05
C CYS A 296 -0.35 -1.40 -7.48
N ARG A 297 0.97 -1.44 -7.60
CA ARG A 297 1.67 -1.50 -8.88
C ARG A 297 3.04 -2.15 -8.74
N LEU A 298 3.63 -2.58 -9.87
CA LEU A 298 5.04 -2.95 -9.92
C LEU A 298 5.93 -1.70 -9.94
N SER A 299 7.05 -1.75 -9.23
CA SER A 299 8.18 -0.84 -9.41
C SER A 299 8.74 -0.94 -10.84
N PRO A 300 9.44 0.09 -11.33
CA PRO A 300 10.19 -0.01 -12.58
C PRO A 300 11.13 -1.22 -12.58
N PHE A 301 11.27 -1.86 -13.74
CA PHE A 301 12.16 -3.00 -13.87
C PHE A 301 13.64 -2.56 -13.90
N GLY A 302 14.45 -3.22 -13.10
CA GLY A 302 15.89 -3.06 -13.07
C GLY A 302 16.60 -3.65 -14.30
N PRO A 303 17.94 -3.45 -14.41
CA PRO A 303 18.72 -3.77 -15.62
C PRO A 303 18.82 -5.28 -15.91
N ALA A 304 18.69 -6.15 -14.91
CA ALA A 304 18.75 -7.60 -15.10
C ALA A 304 17.48 -8.20 -15.71
N VAL A 305 16.38 -7.42 -15.77
CA VAL A 305 15.11 -7.86 -16.36
C VAL A 305 15.10 -7.51 -17.84
N THR A 306 15.39 -8.49 -18.69
CA THR A 306 15.45 -8.32 -20.14
C THR A 306 14.07 -7.97 -20.74
N ALA A 307 14.07 -7.46 -21.98
CA ALA A 307 12.83 -7.14 -22.70
C ALA A 307 11.89 -8.37 -22.82
N GLU A 308 12.44 -9.56 -23.03
CA GLU A 308 11.67 -10.81 -23.11
C GLU A 308 10.98 -11.12 -21.78
N LYS A 309 11.71 -11.03 -20.65
CA LYS A 309 11.15 -11.21 -19.30
C LYS A 309 10.04 -10.21 -19.03
N ARG A 310 10.28 -8.93 -19.32
CA ARG A 310 9.27 -7.85 -19.17
C ARG A 310 8.01 -8.16 -19.99
N ALA A 311 8.16 -8.63 -21.22
CA ALA A 311 7.03 -9.02 -22.06
C ALA A 311 6.23 -10.20 -21.47
N ALA A 312 6.91 -11.20 -20.89
CA ALA A 312 6.25 -12.32 -20.20
C ALA A 312 5.43 -11.85 -19.01
N ILE A 313 6.02 -10.98 -18.17
CA ILE A 313 5.36 -10.41 -17.00
C ILE A 313 4.17 -9.52 -17.41
N ALA A 314 4.32 -8.70 -18.46
CA ALA A 314 3.25 -7.86 -18.96
C ALA A 314 2.05 -8.67 -19.47
N ARG A 315 2.27 -9.80 -20.15
CA ARG A 315 1.19 -10.72 -20.56
C ARG A 315 0.44 -11.29 -19.37
N THR A 316 1.17 -11.69 -18.33
CA THR A 316 0.53 -12.20 -17.09
C THR A 316 -0.21 -11.09 -16.35
N LYS A 317 0.39 -9.90 -16.25
CA LYS A 317 -0.31 -8.73 -15.68
C LYS A 317 -1.64 -8.48 -16.41
N GLN A 318 -1.66 -8.54 -17.74
CA GLN A 318 -2.90 -8.35 -18.50
C GLN A 318 -3.94 -9.41 -18.16
N ARG A 319 -3.55 -10.69 -18.01
CA ARG A 319 -4.47 -11.77 -17.63
C ARG A 319 -5.01 -11.63 -16.19
N LEU A 320 -4.23 -11.07 -15.27
CA LEU A 320 -4.73 -10.72 -13.94
C LEU A 320 -5.75 -9.57 -14.00
N LEU A 321 -5.47 -8.54 -14.80
CA LEU A 321 -6.36 -7.39 -14.98
C LEU A 321 -7.70 -7.73 -15.64
N ASP A 322 -7.71 -8.65 -16.61
CA ASP A 322 -8.94 -9.09 -17.26
C ASP A 322 -9.62 -10.29 -16.58
N GLY A 323 -9.02 -10.82 -15.49
CA GLY A 323 -9.56 -11.92 -14.70
C GLY A 323 -9.42 -13.30 -15.32
N SER A 324 -8.73 -13.44 -16.46
CA SER A 324 -8.48 -14.74 -17.09
C SER A 324 -7.42 -15.59 -16.37
N GLN A 325 -6.73 -15.01 -15.40
CA GLN A 325 -5.82 -15.69 -14.50
C GLN A 325 -6.14 -15.34 -13.06
N VAL A 326 -6.22 -16.35 -12.21
CA VAL A 326 -6.34 -16.24 -10.76
C VAL A 326 -5.13 -16.91 -10.11
N ILE A 327 -4.55 -16.30 -9.09
CA ILE A 327 -3.30 -16.80 -8.48
C ILE A 327 -3.54 -17.97 -7.51
N TYR A 328 -4.66 -17.98 -6.79
CA TYR A 328 -5.00 -19.04 -5.82
C TYR A 328 -5.95 -20.08 -6.44
N GLN A 329 -5.39 -20.92 -7.30
CA GLN A 329 -6.14 -22.00 -7.97
C GLN A 329 -5.59 -23.36 -7.54
N GLY A 330 -6.46 -24.22 -7.05
CA GLY A 330 -6.11 -25.57 -6.63
C GLY A 330 -5.80 -26.54 -7.79
N PRO A 331 -5.04 -27.62 -7.50
CA PRO A 331 -4.64 -28.02 -6.16
C PRO A 331 -3.43 -27.25 -5.63
N LEU A 332 -3.50 -26.72 -4.43
CA LEU A 332 -2.33 -26.19 -3.72
C LEU A 332 -2.10 -27.00 -2.43
N ARG A 333 -0.83 -27.25 -2.14
CA ARG A 333 -0.38 -27.89 -0.92
C ARG A 333 0.43 -26.94 -0.07
N ASP A 334 0.35 -27.09 1.23
CA ASP A 334 1.24 -26.42 2.15
C ASP A 334 2.63 -27.11 2.20
N ASN A 335 3.55 -26.51 2.92
CA ASN A 335 4.91 -27.00 3.08
C ASN A 335 5.04 -28.27 3.93
N THR A 336 3.92 -28.75 4.52
CA THR A 336 3.81 -30.07 5.17
C THR A 336 3.27 -31.15 4.24
N GLY A 337 2.83 -30.77 3.04
CA GLY A 337 2.22 -31.65 2.05
C GLY A 337 0.69 -31.77 2.14
N LYS A 338 0.03 -31.06 3.10
CA LYS A 338 -1.43 -31.04 3.23
C LYS A 338 -2.05 -30.20 2.11
N THR A 339 -3.13 -30.69 1.50
CA THR A 339 -3.91 -29.90 0.54
C THR A 339 -4.64 -28.75 1.24
N VAL A 340 -4.33 -27.51 0.87
CA VAL A 340 -4.94 -26.28 1.42
C VAL A 340 -5.96 -25.65 0.49
N ILE A 341 -5.79 -25.83 -0.83
CA ILE A 341 -6.81 -25.48 -1.83
C ILE A 341 -7.03 -26.75 -2.69
N PRO A 342 -8.22 -27.36 -2.63
CA PRO A 342 -8.53 -28.59 -3.39
C PRO A 342 -8.53 -28.39 -4.91
N VAL A 343 -8.43 -29.49 -5.64
CA VAL A 343 -8.62 -29.51 -7.10
C VAL A 343 -9.97 -28.91 -7.48
N GLY A 344 -9.97 -28.04 -8.49
CA GLY A 344 -11.20 -27.39 -8.98
C GLY A 344 -11.68 -26.21 -8.13
N THR A 345 -11.01 -25.90 -7.02
CA THR A 345 -11.30 -24.71 -6.20
C THR A 345 -10.46 -23.54 -6.65
N THR A 346 -11.09 -22.39 -6.77
CA THR A 346 -10.44 -21.09 -7.04
C THR A 346 -10.85 -20.10 -5.97
N LEU A 347 -9.88 -19.43 -5.34
CA LEU A 347 -10.12 -18.34 -4.41
C LEU A 347 -9.74 -17.04 -5.13
N HIS A 348 -10.71 -16.15 -5.28
CA HIS A 348 -10.46 -14.80 -5.80
C HIS A 348 -9.71 -13.97 -4.76
N ILE A 349 -9.07 -12.89 -5.21
CA ILE A 349 -8.16 -12.09 -4.38
C ILE A 349 -8.84 -11.49 -3.13
N ASP A 350 -10.15 -11.27 -3.21
CA ASP A 350 -11.00 -10.71 -2.16
C ASP A 350 -11.75 -11.78 -1.36
N ASP A 351 -11.46 -13.07 -1.58
CA ASP A 351 -12.10 -14.17 -0.85
C ASP A 351 -11.74 -14.11 0.64
N PRO A 352 -12.74 -14.08 1.55
CA PRO A 352 -12.49 -14.02 3.00
C PRO A 352 -11.66 -15.19 3.55
N ALA A 353 -11.62 -16.34 2.87
CA ALA A 353 -10.77 -17.46 3.28
C ALA A 353 -9.28 -17.09 3.24
N LEU A 354 -8.87 -16.18 2.38
CA LEU A 354 -7.50 -15.68 2.31
C LEU A 354 -7.14 -14.81 3.52
N ASP A 355 -8.11 -14.14 4.13
CA ASP A 355 -7.89 -13.33 5.34
C ASP A 355 -7.67 -14.23 6.59
N GLN A 356 -7.88 -15.55 6.47
CA GLN A 356 -7.60 -16.56 7.49
C GLN A 356 -6.39 -17.43 7.16
N MET A 357 -5.56 -17.03 6.19
CA MET A 357 -4.40 -17.79 5.75
C MET A 357 -3.44 -18.05 6.91
N ASN A 358 -3.14 -19.32 7.17
CA ASN A 358 -2.25 -19.77 8.24
C ASN A 358 -1.33 -20.91 7.77
N TRP A 359 -0.93 -20.88 6.51
CA TRP A 359 -0.10 -21.90 5.87
C TRP A 359 0.93 -21.26 4.94
N LEU A 360 2.03 -21.97 4.69
CA LEU A 360 3.06 -21.65 3.69
C LEU A 360 2.95 -22.64 2.54
N LEU A 361 3.16 -22.15 1.32
CA LEU A 361 3.09 -22.98 0.11
C LEU A 361 4.23 -24.03 0.09
N GLU A 362 3.95 -25.18 -0.51
CA GLU A 362 4.95 -26.21 -0.82
C GLU A 362 6.18 -25.60 -1.52
N GLY A 363 7.39 -25.99 -1.06
CA GLY A 363 8.65 -25.46 -1.55
C GLY A 363 9.16 -24.24 -0.77
N ILE A 364 8.42 -23.77 0.24
CA ILE A 364 8.88 -22.78 1.21
C ILE A 364 9.39 -23.51 2.45
N ALA A 365 10.69 -23.33 2.75
CA ALA A 365 11.30 -23.80 4.00
C ALA A 365 11.21 -22.67 5.04
N GLY A 366 10.38 -22.88 6.05
CA GLY A 366 10.11 -21.94 7.14
C GLY A 366 8.97 -22.46 8.01
N GLU A 367 8.82 -21.88 9.20
CA GLU A 367 7.78 -22.22 10.16
C GLU A 367 6.95 -20.99 10.49
N ILE A 368 5.64 -21.15 10.53
CA ILE A 368 4.73 -20.20 11.14
C ILE A 368 4.81 -20.49 12.63
N GLY A 369 5.54 -19.65 13.39
CA GLY A 369 5.67 -19.85 14.84
C GLY A 369 4.31 -19.97 15.50
N SER A 370 4.22 -20.86 16.50
CA SER A 370 3.04 -21.11 17.34
C SER A 370 2.71 -19.91 18.24
#